data_5f5a011ddf7b0adb3d75cf6bb0652cab
#
_entry.id   5f5a011ddf7b0adb3d75cf6bb0652cab
#
_cell.length_a   1.000
_cell.length_b   1.000
_cell.length_c   1.000
_cell.angle_alpha   90.00
_cell.angle_beta   90.00
_cell.angle_gamma   90.00
#
_symmetry.space_group_name_H-M   'P 1'
#
loop_
_entity.id
_entity.type
_entity.pdbx_description
1 polymer ?
#
loop_
_entity_poly.entity_id
_entity_poly.type
_entity_poly.pdbx_seq_one_letter_code
_entity_poly.pdbx_strand_id
1 'polypeptide(L)'
;MGLQKNKYKKRLIDEKIDRYLNIIGALSIEGPKWCGKTWTALNHANTVYYLDDEQTKKLANVDISKILSGKDPILVDEWFEVPKVWDAVRRKCDELGKPGNFILTGSTKLTSEEFRKEIFHSGAGRIGKIKMYPMSLYESGESSGKASLMDMYNGVLKTDWNDKITIDKLAYFIVRGGWPQNINISEKDISVLPKLYINNIVDNDINKDKNRNKTKMLSLLKSLARNESSICSNNTLLNDIEEFDNTNMLESKSTLSDYLDALTRLYVIENQEPYSSNYRSPKRLSKGVKRHLVDPSLACAVLNITVDKLLSDLNTFGLFFESLVERDLKIYIETLDGNLYHFRDSVTGLEVDSILEFPDGEYAAIEIKLGANSIDEAIKNLVKFSDNMIKKPKFMCVIVGNSEAILRDSNTGIYVVPFTALKP
;
A
#
# COMPACT_ATOMS: atom_id res chain seq x y z
N MET A 1 -21.58 19.98 5.75
CA MET A 1 -22.26 18.82 6.40
C MET A 1 -21.17 17.94 6.94
N GLY A 2 -21.07 17.78 8.27
CA GLY A 2 -20.04 16.89 8.87
C GLY A 2 -20.27 15.44 8.45
N LEU A 3 -19.18 14.73 8.16
CA LEU A 3 -19.21 13.30 7.86
C LEU A 3 -19.80 12.54 9.07
N GLN A 4 -20.79 11.66 8.82
CA GLN A 4 -21.48 10.96 9.90
C GLN A 4 -20.63 9.78 10.39
N LYS A 5 -20.13 9.84 11.63
CA LYS A 5 -19.34 8.75 12.26
C LYS A 5 -20.07 7.37 12.20
N ASN A 6 -21.39 7.35 12.17
CA ASN A 6 -22.20 6.13 12.14
C ASN A 6 -22.08 5.26 10.87
N LYS A 7 -21.44 5.76 9.81
CA LYS A 7 -21.19 5.01 8.56
C LYS A 7 -19.73 4.59 8.39
N TYR A 8 -18.89 4.85 9.39
CA TYR A 8 -17.48 4.49 9.32
C TYR A 8 -17.32 2.96 9.38
N LYS A 9 -16.53 2.42 8.46
CA LYS A 9 -16.06 1.03 8.51
C LYS A 9 -14.72 0.98 9.22
N LYS A 10 -14.65 0.22 10.33
CA LYS A 10 -13.40 0.06 11.10
C LYS A 10 -12.27 -0.40 10.18
N ARG A 11 -11.11 0.24 10.33
CA ARG A 11 -9.89 -0.09 9.60
C ARG A 11 -8.90 -0.78 10.54
N LEU A 12 -8.05 -1.63 9.98
CA LEU A 12 -6.99 -2.29 10.76
C LEU A 12 -6.03 -1.29 11.41
N ILE A 13 -5.81 -0.17 10.75
CA ILE A 13 -4.94 0.90 11.22
C ILE A 13 -5.49 1.68 12.45
N ASP A 14 -6.79 1.56 12.78
CA ASP A 14 -7.41 2.31 13.87
C ASP A 14 -6.71 2.08 15.22
N GLU A 15 -6.39 0.82 15.54
CA GLU A 15 -5.71 0.47 16.79
C GLU A 15 -4.30 1.07 16.86
N LYS A 16 -3.61 1.16 15.71
CA LYS A 16 -2.31 1.81 15.62
C LYS A 16 -2.42 3.32 15.76
N ILE A 17 -3.46 3.94 15.21
CA ILE A 17 -3.76 5.37 15.39
C ILE A 17 -3.97 5.67 16.86
N ASP A 18 -4.84 4.92 17.56
CA ASP A 18 -5.12 5.10 19.00
C ASP A 18 -3.85 4.95 19.83
N ARG A 19 -3.04 3.92 19.56
CA ARG A 19 -1.77 3.69 20.23
C ARG A 19 -0.82 4.88 20.05
N TYR A 20 -0.66 5.39 18.81
CA TYR A 20 0.27 6.49 18.53
C TYR A 20 -0.22 7.82 19.11
N LEU A 21 -1.51 8.11 19.07
CA LEU A 21 -2.07 9.30 19.73
C LEU A 21 -1.87 9.30 21.24
N ASN A 22 -1.69 8.14 21.89
CA ASN A 22 -1.33 8.04 23.30
C ASN A 22 0.17 8.27 23.59
N ILE A 23 1.03 8.37 22.55
CA ILE A 23 2.49 8.46 22.70
C ILE A 23 3.01 9.81 22.22
N ILE A 24 2.49 10.33 21.08
CA ILE A 24 3.01 11.52 20.41
C ILE A 24 1.96 12.64 20.32
N GLY A 25 2.44 13.88 20.19
CA GLY A 25 1.59 15.08 20.18
C GLY A 25 0.69 15.17 18.94
N ALA A 26 1.17 14.73 17.77
CA ALA A 26 0.44 14.77 16.52
C ALA A 26 0.72 13.53 15.66
N LEU A 27 -0.25 13.13 14.82
CA LEU A 27 -0.14 12.01 13.91
C LEU A 27 -0.54 12.44 12.49
N SER A 28 0.35 12.24 11.51
CA SER A 28 0.06 12.43 10.09
C SER A 28 -0.34 11.10 9.44
N ILE A 29 -1.56 11.04 8.90
CA ILE A 29 -2.08 9.90 8.13
C ILE A 29 -1.91 10.22 6.65
N GLU A 30 -0.97 9.54 6.03
CA GLU A 30 -0.59 9.74 4.63
C GLU A 30 -1.04 8.55 3.77
N GLY A 31 -1.28 8.76 2.46
CA GLY A 31 -1.65 7.66 1.55
C GLY A 31 -2.43 8.13 0.31
N PRO A 32 -2.78 7.22 -0.61
CA PRO A 32 -3.43 7.55 -1.87
C PRO A 32 -4.76 8.25 -1.66
N LYS A 33 -5.19 9.05 -2.63
CA LYS A 33 -6.53 9.64 -2.63
C LYS A 33 -7.58 8.52 -2.55
N TRP A 34 -8.74 8.82 -1.98
CA TRP A 34 -9.92 7.95 -1.91
C TRP A 34 -9.75 6.64 -1.09
N CYS A 35 -8.60 6.41 -0.43
CA CYS A 35 -8.44 5.24 0.44
C CYS A 35 -9.17 5.35 1.80
N GLY A 36 -9.72 6.53 2.12
CA GLY A 36 -10.56 6.75 3.32
C GLY A 36 -9.88 7.49 4.48
N LYS A 37 -8.73 8.17 4.26
CA LYS A 37 -7.98 8.89 5.31
C LYS A 37 -8.83 9.84 6.14
N THR A 38 -9.56 10.73 5.47
CA THR A 38 -10.43 11.72 6.14
C THR A 38 -11.47 11.04 7.02
N TRP A 39 -12.10 9.95 6.52
CA TRP A 39 -13.09 9.19 7.30
C TRP A 39 -12.46 8.54 8.53
N THR A 40 -11.30 7.93 8.38
CA THR A 40 -10.53 7.34 9.46
C THR A 40 -10.11 8.41 10.48
N ALA A 41 -9.52 9.51 10.02
CA ALA A 41 -9.12 10.60 10.90
C ALA A 41 -10.30 11.20 11.68
N LEU A 42 -11.46 11.41 11.05
CA LEU A 42 -12.68 11.90 11.69
C LEU A 42 -13.21 10.96 12.77
N ASN A 43 -12.98 9.64 12.63
CA ASN A 43 -13.39 8.67 13.65
C ASN A 43 -12.65 8.88 14.98
N HIS A 44 -11.41 9.38 14.92
CA HIS A 44 -10.55 9.62 16.07
C HIS A 44 -10.54 11.11 16.53
N ALA A 45 -11.06 12.04 15.73
CA ALA A 45 -11.04 13.46 16.01
C ALA A 45 -12.30 13.97 16.73
N ASN A 46 -12.14 15.05 17.50
CA ASN A 46 -13.23 15.77 18.16
C ASN A 46 -13.50 17.17 17.55
N THR A 47 -12.52 17.74 16.86
CA THR A 47 -12.64 19.00 16.11
C THR A 47 -12.04 18.77 14.72
N VAL A 48 -12.56 19.44 13.68
CA VAL A 48 -12.05 19.31 12.30
C VAL A 48 -11.97 20.63 11.58
N TYR A 49 -10.88 20.82 10.83
CA TYR A 49 -10.65 21.90 9.90
C TYR A 49 -10.24 21.33 8.53
N TYR A 50 -11.00 21.69 7.49
CA TYR A 50 -10.75 21.25 6.10
C TYR A 50 -9.99 22.35 5.37
N LEU A 51 -8.73 22.13 5.00
CA LEU A 51 -7.91 23.13 4.32
C LEU A 51 -8.12 23.18 2.81
N ASP A 52 -8.87 22.26 2.24
CA ASP A 52 -9.39 22.36 0.88
C ASP A 52 -10.59 23.32 0.75
N ASP A 53 -11.21 23.72 1.90
CA ASP A 53 -12.20 24.79 1.96
C ASP A 53 -11.53 26.18 1.91
N GLU A 54 -11.95 27.01 0.97
CA GLU A 54 -11.42 28.37 0.73
C GLU A 54 -11.47 29.28 1.96
N GLN A 55 -12.54 29.21 2.76
CA GLN A 55 -12.69 30.07 3.95
C GLN A 55 -11.74 29.63 5.06
N THR A 56 -11.65 28.32 5.32
CA THR A 56 -10.74 27.74 6.29
C THR A 56 -9.28 27.99 5.89
N LYS A 57 -8.95 27.87 4.60
CA LYS A 57 -7.63 28.16 4.04
C LYS A 57 -7.23 29.62 4.24
N LYS A 58 -8.15 30.56 3.96
CA LYS A 58 -7.93 32.00 4.22
C LYS A 58 -7.72 32.28 5.69
N LEU A 59 -8.54 31.68 6.58
CA LEU A 59 -8.39 31.82 8.02
C LEU A 59 -7.02 31.33 8.48
N ALA A 60 -6.58 30.16 8.04
CA ALA A 60 -5.28 29.57 8.37
C ALA A 60 -4.10 30.45 7.90
N ASN A 61 -4.23 31.12 6.77
CA ASN A 61 -3.21 32.03 6.26
C ASN A 61 -3.14 33.36 7.03
N VAL A 62 -4.26 33.84 7.58
CA VAL A 62 -4.31 35.07 8.40
C VAL A 62 -3.91 34.80 9.83
N ASP A 63 -4.47 33.76 10.45
CA ASP A 63 -4.18 33.38 11.84
C ASP A 63 -4.26 31.85 12.00
N ILE A 64 -3.11 31.21 11.88
CA ILE A 64 -3.00 29.75 11.97
C ILE A 64 -3.44 29.21 13.34
N SER A 65 -3.40 30.02 14.41
CA SER A 65 -3.80 29.59 15.75
C SER A 65 -5.27 29.21 15.83
N LYS A 66 -6.09 29.76 14.95
CA LYS A 66 -7.55 29.51 14.90
C LYS A 66 -7.88 28.07 14.48
N ILE A 67 -7.09 27.49 13.56
CA ILE A 67 -7.27 26.12 13.12
C ILE A 67 -6.57 25.09 14.04
N LEU A 68 -5.86 25.56 15.05
CA LEU A 68 -5.21 24.73 16.08
C LEU A 68 -5.94 24.82 17.44
N SER A 69 -7.19 25.30 17.44
CA SER A 69 -8.02 25.48 18.65
C SER A 69 -9.26 24.60 18.59
N GLY A 70 -9.63 24.00 19.72
CA GLY A 70 -10.79 23.13 19.84
C GLY A 70 -10.59 22.02 20.85
N LYS A 71 -11.43 21.00 20.78
CA LYS A 71 -11.33 19.80 21.61
C LYS A 71 -10.43 18.78 20.91
N ASP A 72 -9.38 18.32 21.60
CA ASP A 72 -8.42 17.34 21.09
C ASP A 72 -9.04 15.93 20.95
N PRO A 73 -8.57 15.11 19.99
CA PRO A 73 -7.66 15.44 18.89
C PRO A 73 -8.32 16.37 17.85
N ILE A 74 -7.55 17.34 17.35
CA ILE A 74 -7.97 18.25 16.28
C ILE A 74 -7.48 17.69 14.94
N LEU A 75 -8.39 17.42 14.02
CA LEU A 75 -8.07 17.05 12.64
C LEU A 75 -7.84 18.30 11.78
N VAL A 76 -6.69 18.36 11.11
CA VAL A 76 -6.43 19.30 10.02
C VAL A 76 -6.32 18.46 8.74
N ASP A 77 -7.41 18.47 7.96
CA ASP A 77 -7.52 17.68 6.73
C ASP A 77 -6.85 18.40 5.56
N GLU A 78 -6.11 17.62 4.73
CA GLU A 78 -5.34 18.10 3.57
C GLU A 78 -4.35 19.22 3.95
N TRP A 79 -3.57 19.00 5.04
CA TRP A 79 -2.66 20.00 5.65
C TRP A 79 -1.67 20.63 4.66
N PHE A 80 -1.26 19.92 3.60
CA PHE A 80 -0.32 20.42 2.59
C PHE A 80 -0.86 21.59 1.75
N GLU A 81 -2.18 21.86 1.79
CA GLU A 81 -2.75 23.06 1.19
C GLU A 81 -2.29 24.36 1.89
N VAL A 82 -1.83 24.24 3.15
CA VAL A 82 -1.20 25.31 3.93
C VAL A 82 0.02 24.74 4.67
N PRO A 83 1.18 24.58 4.02
CA PRO A 83 2.34 23.85 4.59
C PRO A 83 2.83 24.40 5.94
N LYS A 84 2.65 25.68 6.23
CA LYS A 84 2.97 26.31 7.53
C LYS A 84 2.29 25.64 8.73
N VAL A 85 1.19 24.92 8.50
CA VAL A 85 0.48 24.13 9.53
C VAL A 85 1.41 23.15 10.20
N TRP A 86 2.32 22.51 9.45
CA TRP A 86 3.26 21.54 9.98
C TRP A 86 4.11 22.09 11.13
N ASP A 87 4.74 23.25 10.91
CA ASP A 87 5.56 23.88 11.93
C ASP A 87 4.73 24.46 13.09
N ALA A 88 3.53 24.94 12.80
CA ALA A 88 2.61 25.44 13.83
C ALA A 88 2.12 24.30 14.74
N VAL A 89 1.74 23.16 14.17
CA VAL A 89 1.36 21.95 14.93
C VAL A 89 2.54 21.47 15.79
N ARG A 90 3.74 21.39 15.21
CA ARG A 90 4.94 21.00 15.97
C ARG A 90 5.16 21.89 17.21
N ARG A 91 5.13 23.22 17.03
CA ARG A 91 5.28 24.17 18.16
C ARG A 91 4.15 24.02 19.17
N LYS A 92 2.93 23.83 18.70
CA LYS A 92 1.77 23.66 19.59
C LYS A 92 1.87 22.38 20.41
N CYS A 93 2.42 21.29 19.87
CA CYS A 93 2.73 20.08 20.63
C CYS A 93 3.75 20.34 21.75
N ASP A 94 4.80 21.16 21.46
CA ASP A 94 5.78 21.56 22.49
C ASP A 94 5.14 22.40 23.61
N GLU A 95 4.25 23.34 23.25
CA GLU A 95 3.52 24.19 24.22
C GLU A 95 2.58 23.37 25.11
N LEU A 96 1.86 22.41 24.54
CA LEU A 96 0.86 21.61 25.26
C LEU A 96 1.51 20.52 26.14
N GLY A 97 2.68 20.01 25.76
CA GLY A 97 3.45 19.03 26.51
C GLY A 97 2.75 17.69 26.77
N LYS A 98 1.71 17.35 26.00
CA LYS A 98 0.92 16.13 26.13
C LYS A 98 0.72 15.45 24.78
N PRO A 99 0.46 14.13 24.72
CA PRO A 99 0.15 13.42 23.48
C PRO A 99 -1.30 13.68 23.01
N GLY A 100 -1.62 13.25 21.77
CA GLY A 100 -2.98 13.17 21.25
C GLY A 100 -3.65 14.49 20.90
N ASN A 101 -2.88 15.52 20.53
CA ASN A 101 -3.46 16.83 20.25
C ASN A 101 -3.97 16.99 18.82
N PHE A 102 -3.24 16.42 17.81
CA PHE A 102 -3.55 16.67 16.40
C PHE A 102 -3.51 15.40 15.56
N ILE A 103 -4.38 15.39 14.54
CA ILE A 103 -4.32 14.46 13.41
C ILE A 103 -4.22 15.31 12.15
N LEU A 104 -3.26 14.98 11.29
CA LEU A 104 -3.07 15.59 9.98
C LEU A 104 -3.39 14.55 8.91
N THR A 105 -4.04 14.93 7.82
CA THR A 105 -4.18 14.03 6.66
C THR A 105 -3.55 14.64 5.44
N GLY A 106 -2.98 13.78 4.58
CA GLY A 106 -2.37 14.21 3.33
C GLY A 106 -2.42 13.14 2.25
N SER A 107 -2.82 13.53 1.05
CA SER A 107 -2.85 12.68 -0.14
C SER A 107 -1.65 12.88 -1.07
N THR A 108 -0.74 13.78 -0.69
CA THR A 108 0.45 14.12 -1.46
C THR A 108 1.60 14.43 -0.51
N LYS A 109 2.81 14.01 -0.86
CA LYS A 109 4.04 14.49 -0.20
C LYS A 109 4.50 15.77 -0.88
N LEU A 110 4.88 16.77 -0.09
CA LEU A 110 5.51 17.98 -0.61
C LEU A 110 6.82 17.63 -1.34
N THR A 111 7.17 18.41 -2.37
CA THR A 111 8.48 18.32 -2.98
C THR A 111 9.58 18.71 -2.00
N SER A 112 10.81 18.28 -2.23
CA SER A 112 11.94 18.70 -1.39
C SER A 112 12.13 20.22 -1.43
N GLU A 113 11.77 20.89 -2.52
CA GLU A 113 11.85 22.34 -2.68
C GLU A 113 10.74 23.05 -1.90
N GLU A 114 9.49 22.60 -2.01
CA GLU A 114 8.35 23.12 -1.23
C GLU A 114 8.56 22.90 0.27
N PHE A 115 9.03 21.71 0.65
CA PHE A 115 9.35 21.39 2.03
C PHE A 115 10.41 22.36 2.60
N ARG A 116 11.49 22.64 1.86
CA ARG A 116 12.54 23.57 2.30
C ARG A 116 12.10 25.04 2.36
N LYS A 117 11.17 25.45 1.51
CA LYS A 117 10.66 26.82 1.46
C LYS A 117 9.63 27.12 2.54
N GLU A 118 8.75 26.16 2.84
CA GLU A 118 7.57 26.35 3.65
C GLU A 118 7.64 25.70 5.05
N ILE A 119 8.51 24.69 5.21
CA ILE A 119 8.65 23.91 6.45
C ILE A 119 10.10 24.00 6.93
N PHE A 120 10.29 24.55 8.12
CA PHE A 120 11.62 24.74 8.71
C PHE A 120 12.09 23.58 9.57
N HIS A 121 11.15 22.69 10.00
CA HIS A 121 11.44 21.58 10.91
C HIS A 121 10.81 20.27 10.44
N SER A 122 11.54 19.17 10.59
CA SER A 122 11.07 17.84 10.19
C SER A 122 9.88 17.30 10.98
N GLY A 123 9.55 17.91 12.12
CA GLY A 123 8.53 17.42 13.05
C GLY A 123 8.96 16.22 13.90
N ALA A 124 10.24 15.80 13.79
CA ALA A 124 10.75 14.62 14.49
C ALA A 124 10.48 14.66 16.00
N GLY A 125 9.95 13.57 16.54
CA GLY A 125 9.59 13.42 17.96
C GLY A 125 8.29 14.11 18.39
N ARG A 126 7.63 14.89 17.51
CA ARG A 126 6.34 15.58 17.78
C ARG A 126 5.24 15.10 16.86
N ILE A 127 5.57 14.87 15.58
CA ILE A 127 4.63 14.43 14.56
C ILE A 127 5.07 13.05 14.07
N GLY A 128 4.30 12.02 14.38
CA GLY A 128 4.45 10.69 13.82
C GLY A 128 3.81 10.60 12.44
N LYS A 129 4.25 9.65 11.64
CA LYS A 129 3.68 9.39 10.31
C LYS A 129 3.23 7.95 10.23
N ILE A 130 2.04 7.74 9.70
CA ILE A 130 1.54 6.42 9.35
C ILE A 130 1.02 6.45 7.92
N LYS A 131 1.13 5.32 7.24
CA LYS A 131 0.60 5.17 5.88
C LYS A 131 -0.70 4.39 5.91
N MET A 132 -1.66 4.83 5.11
CA MET A 132 -2.95 4.19 4.94
C MET A 132 -3.10 3.76 3.49
N TYR A 133 -3.60 2.56 3.29
CA TYR A 133 -3.80 1.92 1.98
C TYR A 133 -5.29 1.81 1.63
N PRO A 134 -5.66 1.42 0.39
CA PRO A 134 -6.98 0.87 0.10
C PRO A 134 -7.34 -0.27 1.07
N MET A 135 -8.59 -0.68 1.14
CA MET A 135 -9.03 -1.73 2.06
C MET A 135 -8.52 -3.10 1.63
N SER A 136 -8.01 -3.89 2.57
CA SER A 136 -7.78 -5.33 2.39
C SER A 136 -9.10 -6.10 2.26
N LEU A 137 -9.03 -7.37 1.84
CA LEU A 137 -10.21 -8.23 1.82
C LEU A 137 -10.77 -8.46 3.23
N TYR A 138 -9.92 -8.49 4.25
CA TYR A 138 -10.39 -8.59 5.63
C TYR A 138 -11.15 -7.33 6.08
N GLU A 139 -10.67 -6.13 5.76
CA GLU A 139 -11.36 -4.88 6.08
C GLU A 139 -12.67 -4.70 5.31
N SER A 140 -12.74 -5.20 4.08
CA SER A 140 -13.96 -5.15 3.26
C SER A 140 -14.99 -6.23 3.62
N GLY A 141 -14.62 -7.21 4.46
CA GLY A 141 -15.48 -8.27 4.93
C GLY A 141 -15.55 -9.49 3.99
N GLU A 142 -14.56 -9.63 3.09
CA GLU A 142 -14.47 -10.71 2.09
C GLU A 142 -13.42 -11.76 2.44
N SER A 143 -12.66 -11.55 3.52
CA SER A 143 -11.88 -12.58 4.20
C SER A 143 -12.56 -12.99 5.49
N SER A 144 -12.63 -14.29 5.75
CA SER A 144 -13.20 -14.86 6.98
C SER A 144 -12.34 -14.58 8.23
N GLY A 145 -11.04 -14.28 8.04
CA GLY A 145 -10.09 -14.07 9.12
C GLY A 145 -9.75 -15.32 9.92
N LYS A 146 -10.00 -16.52 9.41
CA LYS A 146 -9.68 -17.78 10.09
C LYS A 146 -8.18 -18.08 10.15
N ALA A 147 -7.38 -17.54 9.23
CA ALA A 147 -5.93 -17.70 9.17
C ALA A 147 -5.24 -16.37 9.54
N SER A 148 -4.82 -16.24 10.80
CA SER A 148 -4.08 -15.07 11.28
C SER A 148 -2.59 -15.23 11.04
N LEU A 149 -1.91 -14.16 10.58
CA LEU A 149 -0.45 -14.09 10.50
C LEU A 149 0.18 -14.30 11.87
N MET A 150 -0.41 -13.75 12.94
CA MET A 150 0.08 -13.93 14.30
C MET A 150 -0.14 -15.34 14.84
N ASP A 151 -1.22 -16.03 14.43
CA ASP A 151 -1.41 -17.44 14.80
C ASP A 151 -0.38 -18.34 14.10
N MET A 152 -0.03 -18.06 12.85
CA MET A 152 1.08 -18.73 12.15
C MET A 152 2.43 -18.42 12.81
N TYR A 153 2.68 -17.17 13.16
CA TYR A 153 3.89 -16.72 13.85
C TYR A 153 4.08 -17.44 15.19
N ASN A 154 3.02 -17.60 15.96
CA ASN A 154 3.02 -18.29 17.25
C ASN A 154 2.94 -19.82 17.13
N GLY A 155 2.75 -20.37 15.94
CA GLY A 155 2.63 -21.80 15.69
C GLY A 155 1.33 -22.43 16.18
N VAL A 156 0.28 -21.62 16.41
CA VAL A 156 -1.01 -22.06 16.98
C VAL A 156 -2.15 -22.13 15.97
N LEU A 157 -1.91 -21.74 14.71
CA LEU A 157 -2.93 -21.84 13.66
C LEU A 157 -3.37 -23.29 13.49
N LYS A 158 -4.68 -23.51 13.58
CA LYS A 158 -5.29 -24.85 13.46
C LYS A 158 -5.74 -25.11 12.04
N THR A 159 -5.73 -26.37 11.65
CA THR A 159 -6.38 -26.85 10.42
C THR A 159 -7.87 -26.55 10.48
N ASP A 160 -8.41 -25.96 9.41
CA ASP A 160 -9.82 -25.58 9.29
C ASP A 160 -10.21 -25.54 7.80
N TRP A 161 -11.47 -25.28 7.54
CA TRP A 161 -12.02 -25.08 6.21
C TRP A 161 -12.56 -23.67 6.06
N ASN A 162 -12.31 -23.06 4.91
CA ASN A 162 -12.86 -21.78 4.51
C ASN A 162 -13.94 -21.97 3.44
N ASP A 163 -14.76 -20.94 3.23
CA ASP A 163 -15.70 -20.97 2.14
C ASP A 163 -14.99 -20.99 0.80
N LYS A 164 -15.49 -21.82 -0.12
CA LYS A 164 -14.95 -21.91 -1.48
C LYS A 164 -15.18 -20.62 -2.23
N ILE A 165 -14.14 -20.12 -2.85
CA ILE A 165 -14.21 -18.96 -3.73
C ILE A 165 -13.99 -19.38 -5.19
N THR A 166 -14.74 -18.77 -6.10
CA THR A 166 -14.53 -18.98 -7.53
C THR A 166 -13.40 -18.11 -8.06
N ILE A 167 -12.79 -18.55 -9.15
CA ILE A 167 -11.75 -17.78 -9.83
C ILE A 167 -12.29 -16.45 -10.38
N ASP A 168 -13.55 -16.42 -10.82
CA ASP A 168 -14.27 -15.20 -11.24
C ASP A 168 -14.33 -14.17 -10.11
N LYS A 169 -14.60 -14.63 -8.90
CA LYS A 169 -14.67 -13.74 -7.73
C LYS A 169 -13.30 -13.18 -7.37
N LEU A 170 -12.22 -13.93 -7.55
CA LEU A 170 -10.86 -13.41 -7.40
C LEU A 170 -10.55 -12.35 -8.46
N ALA A 171 -10.88 -12.60 -9.72
CA ALA A 171 -10.73 -11.62 -10.80
C ALA A 171 -11.57 -10.35 -10.52
N TYR A 172 -12.79 -10.51 -9.99
CA TYR A 172 -13.63 -9.40 -9.55
C TYR A 172 -12.93 -8.57 -8.46
N PHE A 173 -12.31 -9.17 -7.44
CA PHE A 173 -11.60 -8.44 -6.38
C PHE A 173 -10.43 -7.62 -6.93
N ILE A 174 -9.69 -8.17 -7.88
CA ILE A 174 -8.57 -7.48 -8.55
C ILE A 174 -9.07 -6.24 -9.30
N VAL A 175 -10.09 -6.39 -10.14
CA VAL A 175 -10.60 -5.29 -10.98
C VAL A 175 -11.31 -4.23 -10.14
N ARG A 176 -12.02 -4.63 -9.09
CA ARG A 176 -12.73 -3.72 -8.16
C ARG A 176 -11.75 -2.90 -7.32
N GLY A 177 -10.67 -3.54 -6.84
CA GLY A 177 -9.76 -2.95 -5.88
C GLY A 177 -10.33 -2.81 -4.46
N GLY A 178 -9.52 -2.23 -3.57
CA GLY A 178 -9.83 -1.98 -2.17
C GLY A 178 -10.37 -0.56 -1.87
N TRP A 179 -10.86 0.16 -2.85
CA TRP A 179 -11.39 1.52 -2.68
C TRP A 179 -12.72 1.48 -1.91
N PRO A 180 -12.85 2.17 -0.74
CA PRO A 180 -14.05 2.09 0.09
C PRO A 180 -15.36 2.37 -0.66
N GLN A 181 -15.34 3.32 -1.60
CA GLN A 181 -16.51 3.65 -2.42
C GLN A 181 -16.86 2.55 -3.43
N ASN A 182 -15.89 1.72 -3.85
CA ASN A 182 -16.08 0.70 -4.88
C ASN A 182 -16.58 -0.65 -4.31
N ILE A 183 -16.55 -0.84 -2.98
CA ILE A 183 -16.86 -2.14 -2.36
C ILE A 183 -18.31 -2.58 -2.57
N ASN A 184 -19.25 -1.62 -2.65
CA ASN A 184 -20.69 -1.90 -2.84
C ASN A 184 -21.20 -1.50 -4.23
N ILE A 185 -20.31 -1.33 -5.22
CA ILE A 185 -20.65 -0.96 -6.60
C ILE A 185 -21.10 -2.22 -7.36
N SER A 186 -22.02 -2.03 -8.31
CA SER A 186 -22.46 -3.07 -9.24
C SER A 186 -21.28 -3.67 -10.02
N GLU A 187 -21.27 -4.99 -10.21
CA GLU A 187 -20.17 -5.71 -10.86
C GLU A 187 -19.79 -5.16 -12.24
N LYS A 188 -20.77 -4.69 -13.02
CA LYS A 188 -20.54 -4.05 -14.33
C LYS A 188 -19.86 -2.69 -14.25
N ASP A 189 -19.86 -2.01 -13.10
CA ASP A 189 -19.36 -0.67 -12.90
C ASP A 189 -18.06 -0.60 -12.10
N ILE A 190 -17.54 -1.73 -11.61
CA ILE A 190 -16.37 -1.80 -10.70
C ILE A 190 -15.10 -1.16 -11.27
N SER A 191 -14.93 -1.12 -12.58
CA SER A 191 -13.76 -0.51 -13.24
C SER A 191 -13.86 1.01 -13.37
N VAL A 192 -15.03 1.61 -13.08
CA VAL A 192 -15.26 3.06 -13.27
C VAL A 192 -14.39 3.88 -12.33
N LEU A 193 -14.41 3.56 -11.04
CA LEU A 193 -13.66 4.32 -10.03
C LEU A 193 -12.14 4.26 -10.26
N PRO A 194 -11.50 3.09 -10.48
CA PRO A 194 -10.08 3.01 -10.81
C PRO A 194 -9.69 3.81 -12.07
N LYS A 195 -10.54 3.82 -13.12
CA LYS A 195 -10.31 4.63 -14.33
C LYS A 195 -10.39 6.12 -14.04
N LEU A 196 -11.39 6.56 -13.28
CA LEU A 196 -11.50 7.96 -12.85
C LEU A 196 -10.31 8.38 -11.98
N TYR A 197 -9.80 7.47 -11.14
CA TYR A 197 -8.61 7.72 -10.34
C TYR A 197 -7.39 8.01 -11.22
N ILE A 198 -7.09 7.14 -12.19
CA ILE A 198 -5.97 7.32 -13.12
C ILE A 198 -6.12 8.62 -13.91
N ASN A 199 -7.32 8.89 -14.45
CA ASN A 199 -7.58 10.12 -15.20
C ASN A 199 -7.34 11.35 -14.31
N ASN A 200 -7.79 11.35 -13.06
CA ASN A 200 -7.57 12.46 -12.14
C ASN A 200 -6.07 12.68 -11.85
N ILE A 201 -5.29 11.61 -11.66
CA ILE A 201 -3.84 11.72 -11.49
C ILE A 201 -3.20 12.37 -12.72
N VAL A 202 -3.51 11.85 -13.92
CA VAL A 202 -2.91 12.31 -15.18
C VAL A 202 -3.34 13.72 -15.55
N ASP A 203 -4.61 14.08 -15.31
CA ASP A 203 -5.15 15.36 -15.74
C ASP A 203 -4.83 16.52 -14.77
N ASN A 204 -4.80 16.24 -13.48
CA ASN A 204 -4.77 17.26 -12.45
C ASN A 204 -3.53 17.20 -11.54
N ASP A 205 -3.18 16.01 -11.01
CA ASP A 205 -2.26 15.94 -9.90
C ASP A 205 -0.78 16.00 -10.31
N ILE A 206 -0.42 15.42 -11.47
CA ILE A 206 0.97 15.39 -11.94
C ILE A 206 1.54 16.78 -12.27
N ASN A 207 0.67 17.75 -12.53
CA ASN A 207 1.04 19.10 -12.97
C ASN A 207 0.96 20.15 -11.85
N LYS A 208 0.67 19.77 -10.61
CA LYS A 208 0.58 20.72 -9.49
C LYS A 208 1.89 21.46 -9.22
N ASP A 209 3.03 20.78 -9.40
CA ASP A 209 4.35 21.30 -9.08
C ASP A 209 5.25 21.54 -10.32
N LYS A 210 5.01 20.81 -11.42
CA LYS A 210 5.75 20.91 -12.67
C LYS A 210 4.86 20.59 -13.86
N ASN A 211 5.10 21.25 -14.99
CA ASN A 211 4.39 20.95 -16.23
C ASN A 211 4.90 19.64 -16.87
N ARG A 212 4.31 18.50 -16.48
CA ARG A 212 4.62 17.18 -17.02
C ARG A 212 3.72 16.83 -18.20
N ASN A 213 4.26 16.11 -19.16
CA ASN A 213 3.52 15.65 -20.34
C ASN A 213 2.61 14.46 -19.97
N LYS A 214 1.30 14.62 -20.22
CA LYS A 214 0.27 13.60 -19.92
C LYS A 214 0.49 12.30 -20.69
N THR A 215 0.90 12.37 -21.95
CA THR A 215 1.15 11.17 -22.79
C THR A 215 2.31 10.37 -22.21
N LYS A 216 3.43 11.03 -21.87
CA LYS A 216 4.58 10.40 -21.20
C LYS A 216 4.19 9.73 -19.89
N MET A 217 3.33 10.36 -19.08
CA MET A 217 2.83 9.79 -17.83
C MET A 217 1.99 8.54 -18.09
N LEU A 218 1.09 8.58 -19.09
CA LEU A 218 0.27 7.41 -19.45
C LEU A 218 1.13 6.25 -19.95
N SER A 219 2.15 6.51 -20.78
CA SER A 219 3.08 5.48 -21.25
C SER A 219 3.87 4.86 -20.10
N LEU A 220 4.33 5.67 -19.13
CA LEU A 220 4.97 5.16 -17.91
C LEU A 220 4.01 4.30 -17.08
N LEU A 221 2.77 4.76 -16.86
CA LEU A 221 1.77 3.98 -16.13
C LEU A 221 1.45 2.65 -16.82
N LYS A 222 1.39 2.61 -18.18
CA LYS A 222 1.22 1.37 -18.93
C LYS A 222 2.40 0.42 -18.74
N SER A 223 3.65 0.92 -18.81
CA SER A 223 4.83 0.10 -18.56
C SER A 223 4.86 -0.45 -17.13
N LEU A 224 4.54 0.38 -16.11
CA LEU A 224 4.43 -0.06 -14.73
C LEU A 224 3.35 -1.13 -14.56
N ALA A 225 2.16 -0.93 -15.14
CA ALA A 225 1.06 -1.88 -15.05
C ALA A 225 1.35 -3.22 -15.77
N ARG A 226 2.09 -3.17 -16.90
CA ARG A 226 2.57 -4.38 -17.61
C ARG A 226 3.57 -5.18 -16.77
N ASN A 227 4.40 -4.48 -15.99
CA ASN A 227 5.43 -5.07 -15.13
C ASN A 227 4.96 -5.23 -13.67
N GLU A 228 3.63 -5.24 -13.42
CA GLU A 228 3.07 -5.44 -12.08
C GLU A 228 3.61 -6.73 -11.46
N SER A 229 3.91 -6.71 -10.15
CA SER A 229 4.52 -7.83 -9.42
C SER A 229 5.86 -8.34 -9.97
N SER A 230 6.57 -7.53 -10.76
CA SER A 230 7.85 -7.93 -11.35
C SER A 230 9.00 -7.03 -10.92
N ILE A 231 10.20 -7.60 -10.85
CA ILE A 231 11.42 -6.82 -10.67
C ILE A 231 11.72 -6.10 -11.98
N CYS A 232 11.47 -4.80 -12.01
CA CYS A 232 11.59 -4.00 -13.21
C CYS A 232 12.65 -2.90 -13.05
N SER A 233 13.66 -2.92 -13.92
CA SER A 233 14.69 -1.88 -13.95
C SER A 233 14.18 -0.60 -14.64
N ASN A 234 14.83 0.54 -14.34
CA ASN A 234 14.53 1.78 -15.06
C ASN A 234 14.80 1.67 -16.57
N ASN A 235 15.79 0.84 -16.98
CA ASN A 235 16.05 0.59 -18.40
C ASN A 235 14.89 -0.21 -19.05
N THR A 236 14.32 -1.19 -18.33
CA THR A 236 13.14 -1.94 -18.81
C THR A 236 11.96 -1.00 -19.04
N LEU A 237 11.69 -0.08 -18.09
CA LEU A 237 10.61 0.91 -18.24
C LEU A 237 10.85 1.84 -19.44
N LEU A 238 12.09 2.27 -19.68
CA LEU A 238 12.42 3.11 -20.84
C LEU A 238 12.21 2.36 -22.15
N ASN A 239 12.71 1.13 -22.26
CA ASN A 239 12.56 0.30 -23.47
C ASN A 239 11.08 0.03 -23.77
N ASP A 240 10.27 -0.31 -22.75
CA ASP A 240 8.83 -0.51 -22.92
C ASP A 240 8.15 0.74 -23.48
N ILE A 241 8.52 1.93 -23.00
CA ILE A 241 7.93 3.20 -23.44
C ILE A 241 8.33 3.51 -24.88
N GLU A 242 9.56 3.24 -25.28
CA GLU A 242 10.03 3.41 -26.65
C GLU A 242 9.29 2.48 -27.62
N GLU A 243 9.06 1.21 -27.24
CA GLU A 243 8.31 0.25 -28.05
C GLU A 243 6.83 0.65 -28.21
N PHE A 244 6.20 1.24 -27.17
CA PHE A 244 4.78 1.62 -27.22
C PHE A 244 4.48 2.80 -28.13
N ASP A 245 5.38 3.79 -28.20
CA ASP A 245 5.06 5.10 -28.80
C ASP A 245 5.86 5.43 -30.06
N ASN A 246 6.82 4.61 -30.51
CA ASN A 246 7.74 4.88 -31.64
C ASN A 246 8.37 6.30 -31.62
N THR A 247 8.39 6.95 -30.48
CA THR A 247 8.95 8.30 -30.28
C THR A 247 9.86 8.26 -29.06
N ASN A 248 11.01 8.95 -29.11
CA ASN A 248 11.94 9.15 -28.00
C ASN A 248 11.29 9.98 -26.88
N MET A 249 10.19 9.50 -26.26
CA MET A 249 9.36 10.30 -25.36
C MET A 249 10.01 10.56 -24.00
N LEU A 250 10.79 9.61 -23.44
CA LEU A 250 11.52 9.82 -22.19
C LEU A 250 13.03 9.80 -22.50
N GLU A 251 13.54 10.92 -22.96
CA GLU A 251 14.91 11.09 -23.48
C GLU A 251 16.03 10.85 -22.45
N SER A 252 15.73 10.70 -21.16
CA SER A 252 16.75 10.52 -20.14
C SER A 252 16.27 9.81 -18.89
N LYS A 253 17.21 9.13 -18.20
CA LYS A 253 16.99 8.53 -16.87
C LYS A 253 16.53 9.57 -15.83
N SER A 254 16.94 10.83 -15.96
CA SER A 254 16.52 11.91 -15.04
C SER A 254 15.03 12.25 -15.22
N THR A 255 14.55 12.29 -16.46
CA THR A 255 13.11 12.50 -16.73
C THR A 255 12.27 11.34 -16.16
N LEU A 256 12.67 10.09 -16.42
CA LEU A 256 11.99 8.93 -15.83
C LEU A 256 11.94 9.01 -14.30
N SER A 257 13.07 9.37 -13.66
CA SER A 257 13.14 9.53 -12.21
C SER A 257 12.15 10.60 -11.69
N ASP A 258 12.07 11.75 -12.37
CA ASP A 258 11.11 12.82 -12.00
C ASP A 258 9.64 12.36 -12.08
N TYR A 259 9.28 11.53 -13.10
CA TYR A 259 7.93 10.99 -13.21
C TYR A 259 7.65 9.90 -12.17
N LEU A 260 8.61 9.02 -11.88
CA LEU A 260 8.50 8.02 -10.81
C LEU A 260 8.38 8.68 -9.43
N ASP A 261 9.16 9.74 -9.18
CA ASP A 261 9.08 10.52 -7.94
C ASP A 261 7.72 11.19 -7.79
N ALA A 262 7.14 11.71 -8.87
CA ALA A 262 5.79 12.27 -8.85
C ALA A 262 4.74 11.21 -8.45
N LEU A 263 4.76 10.02 -9.08
CA LEU A 263 3.86 8.92 -8.75
C LEU A 263 4.04 8.42 -7.30
N THR A 264 5.29 8.35 -6.83
CA THR A 264 5.61 7.97 -5.44
C THR A 264 5.08 8.98 -4.44
N ARG A 265 5.19 10.29 -4.72
CA ARG A 265 4.64 11.36 -3.87
C ARG A 265 3.12 11.36 -3.82
N LEU A 266 2.47 10.96 -4.89
CA LEU A 266 1.02 10.79 -4.97
C LEU A 266 0.53 9.45 -4.39
N TYR A 267 1.45 8.63 -3.86
CA TYR A 267 1.15 7.28 -3.36
C TYR A 267 0.48 6.36 -4.39
N VAL A 268 0.78 6.55 -5.68
CA VAL A 268 0.25 5.73 -6.78
C VAL A 268 1.05 4.46 -6.95
N ILE A 269 2.37 4.53 -6.70
CA ILE A 269 3.28 3.40 -6.80
C ILE A 269 3.94 3.07 -5.46
N GLU A 270 4.21 1.80 -5.25
CA GLU A 270 4.93 1.21 -4.13
C GLU A 270 6.16 0.47 -4.61
N ASN A 271 7.24 0.58 -3.85
CA ASN A 271 8.42 -0.24 -4.04
C ASN A 271 8.46 -1.31 -2.95
N GLN A 272 8.59 -2.56 -3.36
CA GLN A 272 8.92 -3.67 -2.48
C GLN A 272 10.42 -3.93 -2.59
N GLU A 273 11.13 -3.63 -1.51
CA GLU A 273 12.57 -3.74 -1.46
C GLU A 273 13.05 -5.20 -1.36
N PRO A 274 14.26 -5.53 -1.79
CA PRO A 274 14.81 -6.86 -1.65
C PRO A 274 15.17 -7.18 -0.20
N TYR A 275 14.84 -8.38 0.25
CA TYR A 275 15.22 -8.90 1.56
C TYR A 275 16.69 -9.34 1.59
N SER A 276 17.36 -9.08 2.70
CA SER A 276 18.66 -9.69 3.04
C SER A 276 18.73 -9.90 4.55
N SER A 277 19.03 -11.11 4.97
CA SER A 277 19.24 -11.43 6.39
C SER A 277 20.44 -10.72 7.02
N ASN A 278 21.37 -10.24 6.21
CA ASN A 278 22.51 -9.45 6.67
C ASN A 278 22.19 -7.94 6.56
N TYR A 279 21.93 -7.29 7.67
CA TYR A 279 21.61 -5.85 7.76
C TYR A 279 22.69 -4.93 7.14
N ARG A 280 23.96 -5.36 7.11
CA ARG A 280 25.09 -4.61 6.53
C ARG A 280 25.40 -5.00 5.09
N SER A 281 24.62 -5.88 4.47
CA SER A 281 24.90 -6.33 3.11
C SER A 281 24.58 -5.24 2.08
N PRO A 282 25.54 -4.88 1.21
CA PRO A 282 25.27 -4.01 0.07
C PRO A 282 24.19 -4.58 -0.87
N LYS A 283 23.94 -5.89 -0.80
CA LYS A 283 22.90 -6.56 -1.61
C LYS A 283 21.49 -6.06 -1.32
N ARG A 284 21.22 -5.50 -0.14
CA ARG A 284 19.94 -4.79 0.15
C ARG A 284 19.76 -3.55 -0.72
N LEU A 285 20.85 -2.92 -1.15
CA LEU A 285 20.83 -1.68 -1.94
C LEU A 285 21.04 -1.92 -3.45
N SER A 286 21.56 -3.06 -3.84
CA SER A 286 22.01 -3.35 -5.21
C SER A 286 21.06 -4.21 -6.04
N LYS A 287 20.10 -4.88 -5.41
CA LYS A 287 19.10 -5.69 -6.10
C LYS A 287 17.94 -4.81 -6.58
N GLY A 288 17.35 -5.13 -7.74
CA GLY A 288 16.22 -4.41 -8.28
C GLY A 288 15.01 -4.42 -7.33
N VAL A 289 14.27 -3.34 -7.31
CA VAL A 289 13.00 -3.26 -6.58
C VAL A 289 11.88 -3.91 -7.39
N LYS A 290 10.97 -4.59 -6.73
CA LYS A 290 9.69 -5.02 -7.28
C LYS A 290 8.72 -3.84 -7.17
N ARG A 291 8.11 -3.43 -8.28
CA ARG A 291 7.24 -2.26 -8.30
C ARG A 291 5.79 -2.67 -8.41
N HIS A 292 4.96 -2.00 -7.63
CA HIS A 292 3.51 -2.20 -7.63
C HIS A 292 2.80 -0.86 -7.83
N LEU A 293 1.68 -0.88 -8.51
CA LEU A 293 0.67 0.13 -8.27
C LEU A 293 0.07 -0.12 -6.87
N VAL A 294 -0.32 0.94 -6.17
CA VAL A 294 -0.79 0.82 -4.76
C VAL A 294 -2.00 -0.10 -4.59
N ASP A 295 -2.68 -0.39 -5.69
CA ASP A 295 -3.78 -1.33 -5.78
C ASP A 295 -3.83 -1.90 -7.22
N PRO A 296 -3.94 -3.22 -7.43
CA PRO A 296 -3.91 -3.83 -8.77
C PRO A 296 -5.05 -3.37 -9.67
N SER A 297 -6.15 -2.85 -9.13
CA SER A 297 -7.23 -2.28 -9.94
C SER A 297 -6.79 -1.08 -10.78
N LEU A 298 -5.76 -0.35 -10.34
CA LEU A 298 -5.18 0.75 -11.12
C LEU A 298 -4.45 0.20 -12.35
N ALA A 299 -3.73 -0.92 -12.23
CA ALA A 299 -3.11 -1.59 -13.37
C ALA A 299 -4.18 -2.10 -14.35
N CYS A 300 -5.26 -2.70 -13.84
CA CYS A 300 -6.42 -3.07 -14.66
C CYS A 300 -7.01 -1.87 -15.41
N ALA A 301 -7.15 -0.73 -14.74
CA ALA A 301 -7.69 0.49 -15.33
C ALA A 301 -6.80 1.02 -16.47
N VAL A 302 -5.48 1.07 -16.26
CA VAL A 302 -4.50 1.55 -17.24
C VAL A 302 -4.44 0.66 -18.48
N LEU A 303 -4.48 -0.67 -18.31
CA LEU A 303 -4.42 -1.67 -19.39
C LEU A 303 -5.79 -2.04 -19.97
N ASN A 304 -6.88 -1.45 -19.45
CA ASN A 304 -8.26 -1.81 -19.80
C ASN A 304 -8.55 -3.31 -19.62
N ILE A 305 -8.03 -3.90 -18.55
CA ILE A 305 -8.29 -5.30 -18.17
C ILE A 305 -9.64 -5.39 -17.45
N THR A 306 -10.46 -6.32 -17.88
CA THR A 306 -11.76 -6.68 -17.28
C THR A 306 -11.65 -8.04 -16.60
N VAL A 307 -12.70 -8.45 -15.86
CA VAL A 307 -12.79 -9.79 -15.27
C VAL A 307 -12.61 -10.86 -16.36
N ASP A 308 -13.33 -10.77 -17.48
CA ASP A 308 -13.25 -11.74 -18.57
C ASP A 308 -11.85 -11.82 -19.20
N LYS A 309 -11.15 -10.68 -19.31
CA LYS A 309 -9.77 -10.66 -19.81
C LYS A 309 -8.79 -11.36 -18.87
N LEU A 310 -8.93 -11.18 -17.54
CA LEU A 310 -8.12 -11.94 -16.58
C LEU A 310 -8.40 -13.44 -16.67
N LEU A 311 -9.66 -13.83 -16.78
CA LEU A 311 -10.04 -15.24 -16.92
C LEU A 311 -9.51 -15.89 -18.23
N SER A 312 -9.33 -15.10 -19.29
CA SER A 312 -8.79 -15.57 -20.58
C SER A 312 -7.26 -15.63 -20.63
N ASP A 313 -6.55 -14.96 -19.69
CA ASP A 313 -5.08 -14.95 -19.59
C ASP A 313 -4.63 -15.24 -18.16
N LEU A 314 -4.47 -16.55 -17.88
CA LEU A 314 -4.11 -17.02 -16.53
C LEU A 314 -2.71 -16.59 -16.08
N ASN A 315 -1.79 -16.29 -17.00
CA ASN A 315 -0.45 -15.80 -16.66
C ASN A 315 -0.54 -14.37 -16.09
N THR A 316 -1.21 -13.48 -16.84
CA THR A 316 -1.50 -12.12 -16.35
C THR A 316 -2.32 -12.16 -15.07
N PHE A 317 -3.32 -13.04 -14.98
CA PHE A 317 -4.12 -13.20 -13.78
C PHE A 317 -3.26 -13.58 -12.56
N GLY A 318 -2.31 -14.50 -12.72
CA GLY A 318 -1.39 -14.91 -11.66
C GLY A 318 -0.60 -13.74 -11.09
N LEU A 319 -0.02 -12.87 -11.93
CA LEU A 319 0.73 -11.68 -11.52
C LEU A 319 -0.16 -10.66 -10.79
N PHE A 320 -1.37 -10.42 -11.30
CA PHE A 320 -2.31 -9.50 -10.66
C PHE A 320 -2.89 -10.06 -9.34
N PHE A 321 -3.04 -11.38 -9.26
CA PHE A 321 -3.40 -12.04 -8.01
C PHE A 321 -2.28 -11.91 -6.97
N GLU A 322 -1.03 -12.08 -7.37
CA GLU A 322 0.13 -11.83 -6.52
C GLU A 322 0.13 -10.40 -5.98
N SER A 323 -0.07 -9.39 -6.85
CA SER A 323 -0.19 -7.99 -6.45
C SER A 323 -1.33 -7.75 -5.44
N LEU A 324 -2.49 -8.40 -5.63
CA LEU A 324 -3.62 -8.30 -4.72
C LEU A 324 -3.28 -8.85 -3.33
N VAL A 325 -2.61 -10.00 -3.27
CA VAL A 325 -2.18 -10.63 -2.01
C VAL A 325 -1.09 -9.77 -1.33
N GLU A 326 -0.11 -9.28 -2.09
CA GLU A 326 0.96 -8.43 -1.56
C GLU A 326 0.45 -7.10 -1.00
N ARG A 327 -0.59 -6.49 -1.63
CA ARG A 327 -1.30 -5.34 -1.07
C ARG A 327 -1.86 -5.66 0.33
N ASP A 328 -2.54 -6.79 0.48
CA ASP A 328 -3.14 -7.18 1.76
C ASP A 328 -2.06 -7.54 2.79
N LEU A 329 -1.03 -8.29 2.40
CA LEU A 329 0.10 -8.61 3.27
C LEU A 329 0.81 -7.34 3.76
N LYS A 330 0.95 -6.33 2.89
CA LYS A 330 1.52 -5.03 3.25
C LYS A 330 0.70 -4.33 4.34
N ILE A 331 -0.62 -4.32 4.19
CA ILE A 331 -1.54 -3.74 5.19
C ILE A 331 -1.42 -4.50 6.51
N TYR A 332 -1.42 -5.84 6.46
CA TYR A 332 -1.36 -6.67 7.66
C TYR A 332 -0.04 -6.51 8.40
N ILE A 333 1.10 -6.61 7.71
CA ILE A 333 2.39 -6.54 8.37
C ILE A 333 2.71 -5.14 8.90
N GLU A 334 2.29 -4.07 8.22
CA GLU A 334 2.44 -2.70 8.74
C GLU A 334 1.57 -2.43 9.97
N THR A 335 0.40 -3.07 10.07
CA THR A 335 -0.44 -3.01 11.28
C THR A 335 0.28 -3.63 12.48
N LEU A 336 1.13 -4.62 12.23
CA LEU A 336 1.98 -5.30 13.20
C LEU A 336 3.36 -4.63 13.40
N ASP A 337 3.57 -3.41 12.87
CA ASP A 337 4.86 -2.68 12.88
C ASP A 337 6.01 -3.38 12.16
N GLY A 338 5.71 -4.32 11.26
CA GLY A 338 6.69 -5.03 10.45
C GLY A 338 6.83 -4.44 9.04
N ASN A 339 7.59 -5.13 8.19
CA ASN A 339 7.89 -4.72 6.83
C ASN A 339 7.68 -5.86 5.84
N LEU A 340 7.31 -5.51 4.60
CA LEU A 340 7.20 -6.42 3.46
C LEU A 340 8.38 -6.24 2.52
N TYR A 341 9.00 -7.36 2.14
CA TYR A 341 10.10 -7.44 1.18
C TYR A 341 9.83 -8.55 0.15
N HIS A 342 10.62 -8.61 -0.92
CA HIS A 342 10.73 -9.77 -1.81
C HIS A 342 12.13 -10.40 -1.67
N PHE A 343 12.28 -11.65 -2.11
CA PHE A 343 13.60 -12.29 -2.17
C PHE A 343 13.88 -12.81 -3.58
N ARG A 344 15.08 -12.49 -4.09
CA ARG A 344 15.61 -13.10 -5.31
C ARG A 344 17.12 -13.24 -5.21
N ASP A 345 17.59 -14.45 -5.49
CA ASP A 345 19.01 -14.71 -5.65
C ASP A 345 19.35 -14.82 -7.14
N SER A 346 20.12 -13.88 -7.64
CA SER A 346 20.50 -13.83 -9.06
C SER A 346 21.45 -14.95 -9.50
N VAL A 347 22.12 -15.62 -8.54
CA VAL A 347 23.08 -16.70 -8.84
C VAL A 347 22.34 -18.03 -9.01
N THR A 348 21.43 -18.34 -8.09
CA THR A 348 20.70 -19.61 -8.07
C THR A 348 19.37 -19.55 -8.79
N GLY A 349 18.87 -18.33 -9.12
CA GLY A 349 17.53 -18.10 -9.63
C GLY A 349 16.42 -18.33 -8.62
N LEU A 350 16.77 -18.57 -7.34
CA LEU A 350 15.78 -18.77 -6.29
C LEU A 350 15.04 -17.46 -5.98
N GLU A 351 13.72 -17.53 -5.98
CA GLU A 351 12.84 -16.39 -5.73
C GLU A 351 11.80 -16.78 -4.69
N VAL A 352 11.40 -15.82 -3.84
CA VAL A 352 10.27 -15.94 -2.91
C VAL A 352 9.45 -14.66 -3.03
N ASP A 353 8.15 -14.82 -3.29
CA ASP A 353 7.24 -13.73 -3.64
C ASP A 353 7.23 -12.64 -2.56
N SER A 354 7.09 -13.03 -1.30
CA SER A 354 7.02 -12.10 -0.17
C SER A 354 7.77 -12.59 1.06
N ILE A 355 8.51 -11.67 1.70
CA ILE A 355 9.13 -11.87 3.01
C ILE A 355 8.51 -10.86 3.98
N LEU A 356 7.92 -11.36 5.06
CA LEU A 356 7.37 -10.53 6.14
C LEU A 356 8.40 -10.47 7.27
N GLU A 357 8.98 -9.29 7.52
CA GLU A 357 9.90 -9.06 8.65
C GLU A 357 9.11 -8.44 9.81
N PHE A 358 9.12 -9.10 10.97
CA PHE A 358 8.45 -8.66 12.18
C PHE A 358 9.34 -7.73 13.01
N PRO A 359 8.77 -6.94 13.97
CA PRO A 359 9.52 -5.95 14.75
C PRO A 359 10.68 -6.52 15.57
N ASP A 360 10.61 -7.78 15.95
CA ASP A 360 11.65 -8.49 16.70
C ASP A 360 12.78 -9.04 15.80
N GLY A 361 12.71 -8.80 14.48
CA GLY A 361 13.66 -9.26 13.51
C GLY A 361 13.48 -10.72 13.09
N GLU A 362 12.42 -11.39 13.54
CA GLU A 362 11.98 -12.67 12.97
C GLU A 362 11.31 -12.40 11.61
N TYR A 363 11.26 -13.41 10.74
CA TYR A 363 10.65 -13.24 9.43
C TYR A 363 9.90 -14.49 8.97
N ALA A 364 8.94 -14.30 8.08
CA ALA A 364 8.23 -15.34 7.38
C ALA A 364 8.50 -15.27 5.87
N ALA A 365 8.47 -16.44 5.20
CA ALA A 365 8.59 -16.56 3.76
C ALA A 365 7.27 -17.05 3.17
N ILE A 366 6.77 -16.33 2.16
CA ILE A 366 5.45 -16.54 1.58
C ILE A 366 5.57 -16.77 0.08
N GLU A 367 4.96 -17.82 -0.41
CA GLU A 367 4.68 -18.08 -1.83
C GLU A 367 3.21 -17.84 -2.12
N ILE A 368 2.92 -17.25 -3.29
CA ILE A 368 1.56 -16.89 -3.70
C ILE A 368 1.22 -17.65 -4.98
N LYS A 369 0.15 -18.43 -4.95
CA LYS A 369 -0.26 -19.25 -6.10
C LYS A 369 -1.76 -19.09 -6.37
N LEU A 370 -2.12 -18.80 -7.61
CA LEU A 370 -3.53 -18.65 -7.99
C LEU A 370 -4.30 -19.97 -7.83
N GLY A 371 -3.70 -21.10 -8.19
CA GLY A 371 -4.34 -22.41 -8.21
C GLY A 371 -3.65 -23.43 -7.27
N ALA A 372 -4.43 -24.38 -6.78
CA ALA A 372 -3.96 -25.42 -5.87
C ALA A 372 -2.93 -26.39 -6.51
N ASN A 373 -2.90 -26.50 -7.84
CA ASN A 373 -1.97 -27.38 -8.56
C ASN A 373 -0.48 -26.99 -8.39
N SER A 374 -0.20 -25.77 -7.98
CA SER A 374 1.17 -25.26 -7.77
C SER A 374 1.64 -25.31 -6.32
N ILE A 375 0.86 -25.89 -5.40
CA ILE A 375 1.19 -25.96 -3.96
C ILE A 375 2.47 -26.74 -3.72
N ASP A 376 2.61 -27.94 -4.31
CA ASP A 376 3.78 -28.81 -4.09
C ASP A 376 5.07 -28.16 -4.59
N GLU A 377 5.01 -27.43 -5.70
CA GLU A 377 6.15 -26.67 -6.23
C GLU A 377 6.52 -25.50 -5.29
N ALA A 378 5.54 -24.77 -4.81
CA ALA A 378 5.74 -23.68 -3.87
C ALA A 378 6.36 -24.17 -2.54
N ILE A 379 5.88 -25.30 -2.00
CA ILE A 379 6.46 -25.94 -0.80
C ILE A 379 7.93 -26.30 -1.05
N LYS A 380 8.26 -26.95 -2.18
CA LYS A 380 9.65 -27.28 -2.53
C LYS A 380 10.54 -26.05 -2.63
N ASN A 381 10.01 -24.95 -3.20
CA ASN A 381 10.72 -23.68 -3.34
C ASN A 381 11.01 -23.08 -1.96
N LEU A 382 10.02 -23.02 -1.06
CA LEU A 382 10.18 -22.53 0.30
C LEU A 382 11.18 -23.37 1.13
N VAL A 383 11.15 -24.70 1.00
CA VAL A 383 12.14 -25.58 1.63
C VAL A 383 13.55 -25.25 1.15
N LYS A 384 13.74 -25.18 -0.18
CA LYS A 384 15.02 -24.79 -0.79
C LYS A 384 15.48 -23.41 -0.32
N PHE A 385 14.57 -22.44 -0.24
CA PHE A 385 14.87 -21.11 0.31
C PHE A 385 15.34 -21.22 1.76
N SER A 386 14.55 -21.89 2.60
CA SER A 386 14.91 -22.09 4.01
C SER A 386 16.30 -22.75 4.16
N ASP A 387 16.61 -23.79 3.39
CA ASP A 387 17.89 -24.50 3.47
C ASP A 387 19.08 -23.59 3.15
N ASN A 388 18.91 -22.64 2.27
CA ASN A 388 19.94 -21.67 1.88
C ASN A 388 20.09 -20.49 2.85
N MET A 389 19.14 -20.33 3.81
CA MET A 389 19.19 -19.21 4.76
C MET A 389 19.91 -19.59 6.05
N ILE A 390 20.84 -18.72 6.52
CA ILE A 390 21.53 -18.88 7.80
C ILE A 390 20.53 -18.84 8.96
N LYS A 391 19.69 -17.79 9.00
CA LYS A 391 18.57 -17.70 9.93
C LYS A 391 17.34 -18.28 9.24
N LYS A 392 16.76 -19.29 9.82
CA LYS A 392 15.55 -19.92 9.28
C LYS A 392 14.34 -19.00 9.44
N PRO A 393 13.34 -19.05 8.52
CA PRO A 393 12.08 -18.35 8.71
C PRO A 393 11.37 -18.81 9.98
N LYS A 394 10.69 -17.91 10.67
CA LYS A 394 9.83 -18.23 11.83
C LYS A 394 8.67 -19.14 11.43
N PHE A 395 8.11 -18.87 10.26
CA PHE A 395 7.18 -19.76 9.58
C PHE A 395 7.28 -19.56 8.05
N MET A 396 6.76 -20.53 7.33
CA MET A 396 6.62 -20.49 5.88
C MET A 396 5.16 -20.76 5.51
N CYS A 397 4.67 -20.10 4.45
CA CYS A 397 3.27 -20.22 4.05
C CYS A 397 3.12 -20.16 2.53
N VAL A 398 2.24 -20.98 1.98
CA VAL A 398 1.73 -20.87 0.62
C VAL A 398 0.33 -20.29 0.69
N ILE A 399 0.13 -19.10 0.12
CA ILE A 399 -1.19 -18.46 0.00
C ILE A 399 -1.79 -18.84 -1.36
N VAL A 400 -2.98 -19.41 -1.33
CA VAL A 400 -3.64 -19.97 -2.52
C VAL A 400 -4.93 -19.22 -2.83
N GLY A 401 -5.12 -18.85 -4.09
CA GLY A 401 -6.33 -18.16 -4.53
C GLY A 401 -7.55 -19.06 -4.48
N ASN A 402 -7.50 -20.17 -5.20
CA ASN A 402 -8.62 -21.11 -5.32
C ASN A 402 -8.39 -22.35 -4.44
N SER A 403 -8.52 -22.17 -3.12
CA SER A 403 -8.47 -23.25 -2.11
C SER A 403 -9.48 -22.96 -1.01
N GLU A 404 -9.89 -24.00 -0.32
CA GLU A 404 -10.80 -23.94 0.86
C GLU A 404 -10.15 -24.47 2.14
N ALA A 405 -9.01 -25.14 2.04
CA ALA A 405 -8.39 -25.79 3.19
C ALA A 405 -7.30 -24.92 3.83
N ILE A 406 -7.38 -24.74 5.15
CA ILE A 406 -6.32 -24.21 5.99
C ILE A 406 -5.57 -25.42 6.55
N LEU A 407 -4.34 -25.60 6.07
CA LEU A 407 -3.55 -26.79 6.36
C LEU A 407 -2.17 -26.42 6.90
N ARG A 408 -1.55 -27.40 7.58
CA ARG A 408 -0.12 -27.40 7.84
C ARG A 408 0.45 -28.70 7.27
N ASP A 409 1.35 -28.58 6.30
CA ASP A 409 1.99 -29.75 5.70
C ASP A 409 2.73 -30.57 6.78
N SER A 410 2.44 -31.84 6.84
CA SER A 410 2.94 -32.74 7.92
C SER A 410 4.44 -33.00 7.84
N ASN A 411 5.05 -32.90 6.65
CA ASN A 411 6.46 -33.22 6.43
C ASN A 411 7.36 -32.00 6.64
N THR A 412 6.89 -30.82 6.18
CA THR A 412 7.69 -29.58 6.16
C THR A 412 7.27 -28.57 7.22
N GLY A 413 6.06 -28.71 7.77
CA GLY A 413 5.46 -27.74 8.69
C GLY A 413 5.01 -26.44 8.04
N ILE A 414 5.05 -26.34 6.70
CA ILE A 414 4.63 -25.17 5.93
C ILE A 414 3.10 -25.04 5.97
N TYR A 415 2.62 -23.83 6.21
CA TYR A 415 1.20 -23.54 6.15
C TYR A 415 0.73 -23.40 4.71
N VAL A 416 -0.48 -23.87 4.41
CA VAL A 416 -1.18 -23.64 3.15
C VAL A 416 -2.54 -23.05 3.49
N VAL A 417 -2.78 -21.83 3.04
CA VAL A 417 -3.98 -21.08 3.44
C VAL A 417 -4.68 -20.43 2.25
N PRO A 418 -6.02 -20.44 2.21
CA PRO A 418 -6.76 -19.67 1.24
C PRO A 418 -6.54 -18.16 1.46
N PHE A 419 -6.40 -17.39 0.38
CA PHE A 419 -6.28 -15.95 0.48
C PHE A 419 -7.46 -15.29 1.23
N THR A 420 -8.66 -15.79 1.00
CA THR A 420 -9.89 -15.30 1.65
C THR A 420 -10.06 -15.76 3.11
N ALA A 421 -9.06 -16.42 3.68
CA ALA A 421 -9.03 -16.74 5.11
C ALA A 421 -8.09 -15.82 5.91
N LEU A 422 -7.27 -14.99 5.26
CA LEU A 422 -6.21 -14.22 5.91
C LEU A 422 -6.70 -13.03 6.73
N LYS A 423 -6.00 -12.78 7.85
CA LYS A 423 -6.01 -11.54 8.64
C LYS A 423 -4.62 -11.30 9.26
N PRO A 424 -4.35 -10.13 9.86
CA PRO A 424 -3.15 -9.87 10.64
C PRO A 424 -2.86 -10.87 11.75
#